data_46cc642bec8b5b8f78bb4d8e7d7bbd7d
#
_entry.id   46cc642bec8b5b8f78bb4d8e7d7bbd7d
#
_cell.length_a   1.000
_cell.length_b   1.000
_cell.length_c   1.000
_cell.angle_alpha   90.00
_cell.angle_beta   90.00
_cell.angle_gamma   90.00
#
_symmetry.space_group_name_H-M   'P 1'
#
loop_
_entity.id
_entity.type
_entity.pdbx_description
1 polymer ?
#
loop_
_entity_poly.entity_id
_entity_poly.type
_entity_poly.pdbx_seq_one_letter_code
_entity_poly.pdbx_strand_id
1 'polypeptide(L)'
;MTKKELSILLSRLKLFDKPEMKLEQHPTDSEIAGEVLWSAFMQGDVKDKIIADLGCGTGILGLGALLLGAKKAFLVDIDSAAVELAMQNKAFLENETGQKLNAAFCAGDINVFDEKADVVIMNPPFGTKNENIDTAFLLKAMDLVHVIYSFHKASTKAYIDQLISESKFETTHYIEYDFPLKMSMAHHTKKIERIRVGLWRIQREK
;
A
#
# COMPACT_ATOMS: atom_id res chain seq x y z
N MET A 1 20.84 0.80 -1.44
CA MET A 1 19.90 1.61 -0.61
C MET A 1 19.69 0.91 0.73
N THR A 2 19.74 1.63 1.83
CA THR A 2 19.42 1.15 3.18
C THR A 2 17.95 1.45 3.53
N LYS A 3 17.41 0.79 4.58
CA LYS A 3 16.05 1.10 5.07
C LYS A 3 15.87 2.59 5.40
N LYS A 4 16.87 3.20 6.03
CA LYS A 4 16.84 4.63 6.42
C LYS A 4 16.81 5.55 5.18
N GLU A 5 17.64 5.28 4.19
CA GLU A 5 17.64 6.05 2.93
C GLU A 5 16.31 5.94 2.22
N LEU A 6 15.71 4.74 2.18
CA LEU A 6 14.37 4.54 1.62
C LEU A 6 13.33 5.40 2.35
N SER A 7 13.24 5.31 3.69
CA SER A 7 12.27 6.09 4.47
C SER A 7 12.45 7.60 4.28
N ILE A 8 13.69 8.09 4.18
CA ILE A 8 13.97 9.51 3.90
C ILE A 8 13.47 9.92 2.51
N LEU A 9 13.69 9.11 1.48
CA LEU A 9 13.18 9.40 0.14
C LEU A 9 11.65 9.40 0.13
N LEU A 10 11.02 8.41 0.75
CA LEU A 10 9.57 8.29 0.84
C LEU A 10 8.93 9.45 1.63
N SER A 11 9.59 9.99 2.64
CA SER A 11 9.10 11.13 3.42
C SER A 11 9.02 12.44 2.64
N ARG A 12 9.69 12.52 1.49
CA ARG A 12 9.73 13.70 0.61
C ARG A 12 8.69 13.64 -0.51
N LEU A 13 7.93 12.56 -0.60
CA LEU A 13 6.85 12.43 -1.58
C LEU A 13 5.75 13.45 -1.32
N LYS A 14 5.15 13.93 -2.38
CA LYS A 14 3.97 14.79 -2.30
C LYS A 14 2.81 13.99 -1.72
N LEU A 15 2.07 14.61 -0.83
CA LEU A 15 0.84 14.10 -0.25
C LEU A 15 -0.37 14.77 -0.91
N PHE A 16 -1.57 14.25 -0.62
CA PHE A 16 -2.81 14.90 -1.04
C PHE A 16 -2.93 16.29 -0.42
N ASP A 17 -3.18 17.31 -1.24
CA ASP A 17 -3.50 18.66 -0.74
C ASP A 17 -4.88 18.68 -0.07
N LYS A 18 -5.84 17.96 -0.65
CA LYS A 18 -7.21 17.81 -0.16
C LYS A 18 -7.64 16.35 -0.31
N PRO A 19 -7.38 15.50 0.72
CA PRO A 19 -7.77 14.10 0.65
C PRO A 19 -9.30 13.97 0.59
N GLU A 20 -9.80 13.10 -0.28
CA GLU A 20 -11.22 12.80 -0.37
C GLU A 20 -11.67 11.88 0.77
N MET A 21 -12.47 12.44 1.67
CA MET A 21 -13.02 11.71 2.84
C MET A 21 -13.87 10.50 2.44
N LYS A 22 -14.53 10.54 1.29
CA LYS A 22 -15.36 9.43 0.79
C LYS A 22 -14.53 8.23 0.35
N LEU A 23 -13.30 8.46 -0.11
CA LEU A 23 -12.35 7.44 -0.55
C LEU A 23 -11.41 6.99 0.57
N GLU A 24 -11.60 7.52 1.78
CA GLU A 24 -10.73 7.21 2.93
C GLU A 24 -9.23 7.36 2.61
N GLN A 25 -8.85 8.41 1.88
CA GLN A 25 -7.48 8.65 1.44
C GLN A 25 -6.57 8.99 2.63
N HIS A 26 -5.96 7.96 3.19
CA HIS A 26 -4.96 8.07 4.26
C HIS A 26 -3.60 7.63 3.73
N PRO A 27 -2.70 8.59 3.44
CA PRO A 27 -1.37 8.22 2.95
C PRO A 27 -0.63 7.39 4.01
N THR A 28 -0.01 6.31 3.58
CA THR A 28 0.84 5.49 4.45
C THR A 28 2.00 6.34 4.98
N ASP A 29 2.25 6.27 6.28
CA ASP A 29 3.40 6.93 6.89
C ASP A 29 4.71 6.41 6.28
N SER A 30 5.68 7.30 6.03
CA SER A 30 6.90 6.97 5.31
C SER A 30 7.84 6.04 6.09
N GLU A 31 7.84 6.09 7.42
CA GLU A 31 8.63 5.18 8.25
C GLU A 31 8.01 3.79 8.23
N ILE A 32 6.68 3.71 8.36
CA ILE A 32 5.92 2.45 8.27
C ILE A 32 6.08 1.85 6.87
N ALA A 33 5.90 2.64 5.81
CA ALA A 33 6.12 2.19 4.44
C ALA A 33 7.54 1.65 4.22
N GLY A 34 8.55 2.38 4.70
CA GLY A 34 9.96 1.96 4.63
C GLY A 34 10.22 0.66 5.39
N GLU A 35 9.60 0.46 6.54
CA GLU A 35 9.76 -0.76 7.34
C GLU A 35 9.11 -1.97 6.65
N VAL A 36 7.88 -1.81 6.17
CA VAL A 36 7.14 -2.87 5.47
C VAL A 36 7.84 -3.29 4.18
N LEU A 37 8.23 -2.31 3.36
CA LEU A 37 8.94 -2.57 2.11
C LEU A 37 10.30 -3.22 2.33
N TRP A 38 11.03 -2.79 3.38
CA TRP A 38 12.29 -3.41 3.75
C TRP A 38 12.11 -4.85 4.23
N SER A 39 11.08 -5.11 5.04
CA SER A 39 10.71 -6.47 5.45
C SER A 39 10.38 -7.35 4.25
N ALA A 40 9.55 -6.87 3.32
CA ALA A 40 9.20 -7.57 2.09
C ALA A 40 10.44 -7.86 1.21
N PHE A 41 11.36 -6.90 1.13
CA PHE A 41 12.64 -7.08 0.43
C PHE A 41 13.49 -8.18 1.06
N MET A 42 13.60 -8.21 2.39
CA MET A 42 14.35 -9.25 3.11
C MET A 42 13.73 -10.65 3.00
N GLN A 43 12.40 -10.74 2.78
CA GLN A 43 11.69 -11.99 2.50
C GLN A 43 11.87 -12.48 1.04
N GLY A 44 12.48 -11.66 0.16
CA GLY A 44 12.63 -11.99 -1.27
C GLY A 44 11.37 -11.71 -2.10
N ASP A 45 10.42 -10.94 -1.54
CA ASP A 45 9.13 -10.65 -2.16
C ASP A 45 9.13 -9.35 -2.98
N VAL A 46 10.28 -8.66 -3.11
CA VAL A 46 10.37 -7.38 -3.84
C VAL A 46 11.33 -7.45 -5.01
N LYS A 47 12.60 -7.84 -4.77
CA LYS A 47 13.63 -7.80 -5.81
C LYS A 47 13.26 -8.71 -6.98
N ASP A 48 13.34 -8.16 -8.20
CA ASP A 48 13.03 -8.83 -9.46
C ASP A 48 11.56 -9.29 -9.60
N LYS A 49 10.65 -8.83 -8.70
CA LYS A 49 9.23 -9.16 -8.70
C LYS A 49 8.41 -8.09 -9.44
N ILE A 50 7.25 -8.51 -9.94
CA ILE A 50 6.19 -7.63 -10.43
C ILE A 50 5.24 -7.38 -9.27
N ILE A 51 5.12 -6.11 -8.86
CA ILE A 51 4.30 -5.69 -7.71
C ILE A 51 3.00 -5.08 -8.22
N ALA A 52 1.88 -5.34 -7.54
CA ALA A 52 0.65 -4.56 -7.68
C ALA A 52 0.37 -3.82 -6.38
N ASP A 53 0.20 -2.50 -6.48
CA ASP A 53 -0.20 -1.58 -5.40
C ASP A 53 -1.66 -1.20 -5.65
N LEU A 54 -2.58 -1.88 -4.96
CA LEU A 54 -4.02 -1.70 -5.11
C LEU A 54 -4.52 -0.61 -4.15
N GLY A 55 -5.15 0.45 -4.69
CA GLY A 55 -5.45 1.65 -3.95
C GLY A 55 -4.17 2.44 -3.67
N CYS A 56 -3.37 2.67 -4.70
CA CYS A 56 -1.99 3.16 -4.55
C CYS A 56 -1.88 4.56 -3.95
N GLY A 57 -2.92 5.37 -4.02
CA GLY A 57 -2.91 6.74 -3.52
C GLY A 57 -1.73 7.55 -4.04
N THR A 58 -0.84 7.98 -3.15
CA THR A 58 0.39 8.74 -3.51
C THR A 58 1.46 7.90 -4.20
N GLY A 59 1.26 6.58 -4.31
CA GLY A 59 2.19 5.62 -4.90
C GLY A 59 3.34 5.18 -3.98
N ILE A 60 3.27 5.51 -2.68
CA ILE A 60 4.40 5.30 -1.75
C ILE A 60 4.85 3.84 -1.67
N LEU A 61 3.92 2.87 -1.70
CA LEU A 61 4.26 1.45 -1.59
C LEU A 61 4.83 0.91 -2.91
N GLY A 62 4.13 1.10 -4.02
CA GLY A 62 4.58 0.63 -5.33
C GLY A 62 5.89 1.28 -5.80
N LEU A 63 6.04 2.59 -5.64
CA LEU A 63 7.26 3.32 -5.98
C LEU A 63 8.42 2.94 -5.07
N GLY A 64 8.16 2.77 -3.76
CA GLY A 64 9.16 2.31 -2.81
C GLY A 64 9.66 0.90 -3.11
N ALA A 65 8.78 0.00 -3.57
CA ALA A 65 9.18 -1.33 -4.04
C ALA A 65 10.09 -1.26 -5.26
N LEU A 66 9.82 -0.34 -6.21
CA LEU A 66 10.70 -0.12 -7.37
C LEU A 66 12.09 0.38 -6.96
N LEU A 67 12.19 1.27 -5.96
CA LEU A 67 13.47 1.73 -5.42
C LEU A 67 14.29 0.58 -4.80
N LEU A 68 13.63 -0.46 -4.31
CA LEU A 68 14.25 -1.68 -3.76
C LEU A 68 14.53 -2.75 -4.83
N GLY A 69 14.31 -2.46 -6.11
CA GLY A 69 14.66 -3.33 -7.23
C GLY A 69 13.53 -4.24 -7.69
N ALA A 70 12.26 -3.89 -7.44
CA ALA A 70 11.15 -4.55 -8.13
C ALA A 70 11.30 -4.37 -9.65
N LYS A 71 10.96 -5.41 -10.42
CA LYS A 71 11.08 -5.42 -11.88
C LYS A 71 10.07 -4.46 -12.53
N LYS A 72 8.88 -4.39 -11.99
CA LYS A 72 7.77 -3.55 -12.42
C LYS A 72 6.82 -3.32 -11.26
N ALA A 73 6.14 -2.19 -11.22
CA ALA A 73 4.99 -1.98 -10.34
C ALA A 73 3.78 -1.49 -11.14
N PHE A 74 2.62 -2.07 -10.89
CA PHE A 74 1.33 -1.55 -11.27
C PHE A 74 0.78 -0.74 -10.10
N LEU A 75 0.46 0.52 -10.33
CA LEU A 75 -0.15 1.42 -9.35
C LEU A 75 -1.59 1.67 -9.78
N VAL A 76 -2.53 1.13 -9.03
CA VAL A 76 -3.96 1.12 -9.37
C VAL A 76 -4.73 1.95 -8.36
N ASP A 77 -5.49 2.93 -8.80
CA ASP A 77 -6.39 3.71 -7.95
C ASP A 77 -7.63 4.13 -8.72
N ILE A 78 -8.78 4.18 -8.05
CA ILE A 78 -10.03 4.63 -8.66
C ILE A 78 -10.02 6.15 -8.91
N ASP A 79 -9.25 6.89 -8.11
CA ASP A 79 -9.09 8.34 -8.22
C ASP A 79 -7.98 8.70 -9.19
N SER A 80 -8.34 9.27 -10.33
CA SER A 80 -7.37 9.74 -11.33
C SER A 80 -6.42 10.81 -10.79
N ALA A 81 -6.85 11.63 -9.83
CA ALA A 81 -5.98 12.62 -9.19
C ALA A 81 -4.92 11.98 -8.32
N ALA A 82 -5.25 10.87 -7.64
CA ALA A 82 -4.27 10.05 -6.92
C ALA A 82 -3.23 9.46 -7.87
N VAL A 83 -3.68 8.93 -9.01
CA VAL A 83 -2.79 8.39 -10.05
C VAL A 83 -1.86 9.47 -10.61
N GLU A 84 -2.36 10.67 -10.90
CA GLU A 84 -1.53 11.80 -11.34
C GLU A 84 -0.49 12.20 -10.29
N LEU A 85 -0.88 12.21 -9.01
CA LEU A 85 0.03 12.48 -7.90
C LEU A 85 1.13 11.42 -7.80
N ALA A 86 0.78 10.14 -7.95
CA ALA A 86 1.74 9.04 -7.98
C ALA A 86 2.72 9.17 -9.17
N MET A 87 2.25 9.62 -10.35
CA MET A 87 3.12 9.91 -11.50
C MET A 87 4.11 11.04 -11.21
N GLN A 88 3.67 12.11 -10.52
CA GLN A 88 4.55 13.21 -10.10
C GLN A 88 5.60 12.71 -9.09
N ASN A 89 5.19 11.87 -8.14
CA ASN A 89 6.08 11.26 -7.16
C ASN A 89 7.11 10.33 -7.82
N LYS A 90 6.71 9.57 -8.84
CA LYS A 90 7.65 8.79 -9.65
C LYS A 90 8.71 9.68 -10.29
N ALA A 91 8.30 10.75 -10.97
CA ALA A 91 9.22 11.68 -11.62
C ALA A 91 10.20 12.32 -10.61
N PHE A 92 9.71 12.69 -9.42
CA PHE A 92 10.54 13.20 -8.35
C PHE A 92 11.59 12.17 -7.91
N LEU A 93 11.20 10.90 -7.65
CA LEU A 93 12.13 9.86 -7.24
C LEU A 93 13.16 9.53 -8.31
N GLU A 94 12.78 9.50 -9.58
CA GLU A 94 13.71 9.29 -10.70
C GLU A 94 14.75 10.40 -10.77
N ASN A 95 14.34 11.66 -10.55
CA ASN A 95 15.25 12.81 -10.53
C ASN A 95 16.21 12.75 -9.34
N GLU A 96 15.72 12.41 -8.13
CA GLU A 96 16.53 12.36 -6.93
C GLU A 96 17.56 11.21 -6.92
N THR A 97 17.19 10.07 -7.52
CA THR A 97 18.02 8.86 -7.45
C THR A 97 18.80 8.57 -8.73
N GLY A 98 18.43 9.16 -9.84
CA GLY A 98 18.93 8.80 -11.16
C GLY A 98 18.44 7.43 -11.66
N GLN A 99 17.63 6.71 -10.87
CA GLN A 99 17.13 5.39 -11.22
C GLN A 99 15.84 5.51 -12.04
N LYS A 100 15.74 4.77 -13.15
CA LYS A 100 14.48 4.64 -13.89
C LYS A 100 13.55 3.66 -13.20
N LEU A 101 12.32 4.08 -12.90
CA LEU A 101 11.30 3.31 -12.21
C LEU A 101 10.26 2.79 -13.22
N ASN A 102 10.20 1.46 -13.39
CA ASN A 102 9.26 0.81 -14.32
C ASN A 102 7.86 0.71 -13.70
N ALA A 103 7.15 1.82 -13.60
CA ALA A 103 5.80 1.91 -13.08
C ALA A 103 4.78 1.99 -14.22
N ALA A 104 3.71 1.22 -14.13
CA ALA A 104 2.49 1.34 -14.93
C ALA A 104 1.35 1.87 -14.05
N PHE A 105 0.65 2.87 -14.51
CA PHE A 105 -0.41 3.55 -13.77
C PHE A 105 -1.78 3.20 -14.36
N CYS A 106 -2.73 2.83 -13.50
CA CYS A 106 -4.07 2.41 -13.89
C CYS A 106 -5.10 3.23 -13.08
N ALA A 107 -5.78 4.17 -13.72
CA ALA A 107 -6.92 4.86 -13.12
C ALA A 107 -8.19 4.03 -13.37
N GLY A 108 -8.74 3.42 -12.31
CA GLY A 108 -9.93 2.58 -12.41
C GLY A 108 -10.18 1.71 -11.20
N ASP A 109 -11.30 1.01 -11.24
CA ASP A 109 -11.70 0.06 -10.19
C ASP A 109 -10.75 -1.15 -10.17
N ILE A 110 -10.34 -1.57 -8.97
CA ILE A 110 -9.50 -2.77 -8.79
C ILE A 110 -10.14 -4.04 -9.34
N ASN A 111 -11.47 -4.12 -9.42
CA ASN A 111 -12.17 -5.28 -9.92
C ASN A 111 -11.92 -5.56 -11.41
N VAL A 112 -11.61 -4.52 -12.20
CA VAL A 112 -11.27 -4.67 -13.63
C VAL A 112 -9.78 -4.83 -13.89
N PHE A 113 -8.95 -4.73 -12.85
CA PHE A 113 -7.51 -4.96 -12.95
C PHE A 113 -7.23 -6.47 -12.98
N ASP A 114 -6.58 -6.97 -14.05
CA ASP A 114 -6.29 -8.40 -14.29
C ASP A 114 -4.85 -8.67 -14.73
N GLU A 115 -3.98 -7.67 -14.60
CA GLU A 115 -2.57 -7.82 -14.96
C GLU A 115 -1.84 -8.78 -14.00
N LYS A 116 -0.95 -9.58 -14.56
CA LYS A 116 -0.16 -10.54 -13.79
C LYS A 116 0.85 -9.83 -12.89
N ALA A 117 0.80 -10.15 -11.61
CA ALA A 117 1.77 -9.72 -10.60
C ALA A 117 2.30 -10.93 -9.82
N ASP A 118 3.42 -10.74 -9.14
CA ASP A 118 3.98 -11.75 -8.22
C ASP A 118 3.52 -11.50 -6.79
N VAL A 119 3.41 -10.22 -6.41
CA VAL A 119 3.08 -9.79 -5.04
C VAL A 119 2.14 -8.59 -5.09
N VAL A 120 1.15 -8.57 -4.21
CA VAL A 120 0.37 -7.38 -3.89
C VAL A 120 0.91 -6.76 -2.60
N ILE A 121 1.13 -5.44 -2.61
CA ILE A 121 1.42 -4.64 -1.40
C ILE A 121 0.41 -3.50 -1.40
N MET A 122 -0.47 -3.43 -0.38
CA MET A 122 -1.57 -2.47 -0.38
C MET A 122 -1.90 -1.94 1.01
N ASN A 123 -2.38 -0.69 1.04
CA ASN A 123 -3.04 -0.07 2.18
C ASN A 123 -4.45 0.35 1.78
N PRO A 124 -5.42 -0.59 1.77
CA PRO A 124 -6.77 -0.33 1.29
C PRO A 124 -7.52 0.63 2.21
N PRO A 125 -8.65 1.23 1.75
CA PRO A 125 -9.59 1.93 2.61
C PRO A 125 -10.03 1.05 3.77
N PHE A 126 -10.13 1.60 5.00
CA PHE A 126 -10.41 0.80 6.21
C PHE A 126 -11.90 0.49 6.45
N GLY A 127 -12.77 0.76 5.50
CA GLY A 127 -14.20 0.44 5.59
C GLY A 127 -14.97 1.28 6.63
N THR A 128 -14.51 2.52 6.93
CA THR A 128 -15.22 3.42 7.84
C THR A 128 -16.40 4.11 7.18
N LYS A 129 -16.39 4.24 5.87
CA LYS A 129 -17.43 4.86 5.03
C LYS A 129 -18.16 3.85 4.14
N ASN A 130 -17.43 2.88 3.62
CA ASN A 130 -17.97 1.80 2.78
C ASN A 130 -17.66 0.48 3.48
N GLU A 131 -18.67 -0.12 4.11
CA GLU A 131 -18.50 -1.40 4.79
C GLU A 131 -17.95 -2.48 3.84
N ASN A 132 -17.02 -3.28 4.34
CA ASN A 132 -16.38 -4.41 3.64
C ASN A 132 -15.53 -4.04 2.41
N ILE A 133 -15.16 -2.78 2.21
CA ILE A 133 -14.32 -2.42 1.06
C ILE A 133 -12.91 -3.01 1.19
N ASP A 134 -12.33 -3.01 2.39
CA ASP A 134 -11.05 -3.65 2.70
C ASP A 134 -11.06 -5.15 2.42
N THR A 135 -12.19 -5.81 2.70
CA THR A 135 -12.44 -7.21 2.34
C THR A 135 -12.43 -7.44 0.83
N ALA A 136 -13.10 -6.56 0.06
CA ALA A 136 -13.09 -6.65 -1.39
C ALA A 136 -11.68 -6.53 -1.98
N PHE A 137 -10.86 -5.62 -1.45
CA PHE A 137 -9.45 -5.48 -1.82
C PHE A 137 -8.65 -6.76 -1.51
N LEU A 138 -8.86 -7.34 -0.33
CA LEU A 138 -8.16 -8.55 0.08
C LEU A 138 -8.52 -9.74 -0.81
N LEU A 139 -9.81 -9.94 -1.09
CA LEU A 139 -10.28 -11.00 -1.99
C LEU A 139 -9.74 -10.82 -3.41
N LYS A 140 -9.74 -9.59 -3.94
CA LYS A 140 -9.15 -9.29 -5.24
C LYS A 140 -7.65 -9.61 -5.27
N ALA A 141 -6.91 -9.26 -4.23
CA ALA A 141 -5.49 -9.59 -4.12
C ALA A 141 -5.25 -11.11 -4.09
N MET A 142 -6.11 -11.86 -3.38
CA MET A 142 -6.04 -13.34 -3.33
C MET A 142 -6.30 -14.00 -4.70
N ASP A 143 -7.12 -13.39 -5.54
CA ASP A 143 -7.36 -13.87 -6.91
C ASP A 143 -6.15 -13.61 -7.83
N LEU A 144 -5.41 -12.53 -7.60
CA LEU A 144 -4.31 -12.09 -8.46
C LEU A 144 -2.98 -12.78 -8.19
N VAL A 145 -2.64 -13.01 -6.90
CA VAL A 145 -1.28 -13.38 -6.51
C VAL A 145 -1.22 -14.46 -5.43
N HIS A 146 0.00 -14.96 -5.16
CA HIS A 146 0.25 -15.94 -4.09
C HIS A 146 0.78 -15.30 -2.81
N VAL A 147 1.33 -14.08 -2.85
CA VAL A 147 1.90 -13.37 -1.69
C VAL A 147 1.29 -11.98 -1.61
N ILE A 148 0.78 -11.62 -0.44
CA ILE A 148 0.07 -10.35 -0.22
C ILE A 148 0.57 -9.71 1.07
N TYR A 149 0.84 -8.42 1.02
CA TYR A 149 1.03 -7.54 2.16
C TYR A 149 -0.15 -6.57 2.22
N SER A 150 -0.97 -6.66 3.26
CA SER A 150 -2.17 -5.84 3.38
C SER A 150 -2.31 -5.25 4.77
N PHE A 151 -2.66 -3.96 4.80
CA PHE A 151 -3.00 -3.26 6.03
C PHE A 151 -4.50 -3.33 6.31
N HIS A 152 -4.86 -3.61 7.56
CA HIS A 152 -6.24 -3.57 8.07
C HIS A 152 -6.26 -3.03 9.49
N LYS A 153 -7.42 -2.56 9.98
CA LYS A 153 -7.55 -2.20 11.39
C LYS A 153 -7.20 -3.38 12.29
N ALA A 154 -6.44 -3.16 13.35
CA ALA A 154 -6.14 -4.22 14.32
C ALA A 154 -7.41 -4.75 15.00
N SER A 155 -8.47 -3.93 15.12
CA SER A 155 -9.75 -4.34 15.68
C SER A 155 -10.51 -5.37 14.83
N THR A 156 -10.20 -5.49 13.54
CA THR A 156 -10.82 -6.47 12.64
C THR A 156 -10.01 -7.76 12.51
N LYS A 157 -8.96 -7.94 13.33
CA LYS A 157 -8.00 -9.05 13.21
C LYS A 157 -8.69 -10.42 13.15
N ALA A 158 -9.61 -10.70 14.07
CA ALA A 158 -10.28 -12.01 14.11
C ALA A 158 -11.05 -12.31 12.81
N TYR A 159 -11.71 -11.31 12.24
CA TYR A 159 -12.42 -11.43 10.97
C TYR A 159 -11.47 -11.65 9.78
N ILE A 160 -10.38 -10.87 9.70
CA ILE A 160 -9.38 -11.01 8.63
C ILE A 160 -8.69 -12.38 8.71
N ASP A 161 -8.31 -12.84 9.91
CA ASP A 161 -7.69 -14.15 10.10
C ASP A 161 -8.62 -15.29 9.67
N GLN A 162 -9.92 -15.18 9.99
CA GLN A 162 -10.93 -16.16 9.54
C GLN A 162 -11.04 -16.18 8.02
N LEU A 163 -11.16 -15.00 7.38
CA LEU A 163 -11.25 -14.88 5.93
C LEU A 163 -10.03 -15.48 5.22
N ILE A 164 -8.83 -15.23 5.75
CA ILE A 164 -7.58 -15.78 5.22
C ILE A 164 -7.62 -17.31 5.27
N SER A 165 -7.99 -17.89 6.42
CA SER A 165 -8.02 -19.34 6.61
C SER A 165 -9.06 -20.04 5.70
N GLU A 166 -10.22 -19.39 5.47
CA GLU A 166 -11.27 -19.91 4.58
C GLU A 166 -10.88 -19.81 3.09
N SER A 167 -9.91 -18.96 2.74
CA SER A 167 -9.47 -18.67 1.37
C SER A 167 -8.26 -19.48 0.90
N LYS A 168 -7.83 -20.51 1.64
CA LYS A 168 -6.61 -21.30 1.35
C LYS A 168 -5.34 -20.46 1.35
N PHE A 169 -5.29 -19.49 2.22
CA PHE A 169 -4.10 -18.70 2.52
C PHE A 169 -3.74 -18.85 3.99
N GLU A 170 -2.47 -18.63 4.32
CA GLU A 170 -1.98 -18.61 5.69
C GLU A 170 -1.32 -17.26 6.01
N THR A 171 -1.48 -16.80 7.24
CA THR A 171 -0.75 -15.65 7.75
C THR A 171 0.65 -16.08 8.16
N THR A 172 1.67 -15.62 7.44
CA THR A 172 3.07 -15.94 7.75
C THR A 172 3.72 -14.92 8.68
N HIS A 173 3.28 -13.64 8.61
CA HIS A 173 3.75 -12.56 9.48
C HIS A 173 2.60 -11.61 9.80
N TYR A 174 2.58 -11.12 11.04
CA TYR A 174 1.65 -10.10 11.51
C TYR A 174 2.39 -9.11 12.39
N ILE A 175 2.24 -7.81 12.11
CA ILE A 175 2.85 -6.72 12.88
C ILE A 175 1.80 -5.62 13.05
N GLU A 176 1.75 -5.00 14.23
CA GLU A 176 0.87 -3.86 14.51
C GLU A 176 1.65 -2.55 14.55
N TYR A 177 1.04 -1.50 13.99
CA TYR A 177 1.56 -0.14 13.96
C TYR A 177 0.57 0.85 14.56
N ASP A 178 1.10 1.88 15.23
CA ASP A 178 0.34 3.07 15.58
C ASP A 178 0.31 4.04 14.40
N PHE A 179 -0.74 3.97 13.59
CA PHE A 179 -0.87 4.70 12.33
C PHE A 179 -1.37 6.12 12.58
N PRO A 180 -0.63 7.17 12.19
CA PRO A 180 -1.06 8.54 12.38
C PRO A 180 -2.13 8.91 11.35
N LEU A 181 -3.34 9.21 11.80
CA LEU A 181 -4.38 9.82 10.97
C LEU A 181 -4.21 11.35 11.04
N LYS A 182 -3.76 11.94 9.96
CA LYS A 182 -3.75 13.41 9.82
C LYS A 182 -5.17 13.87 9.52
N MET A 183 -5.89 14.37 10.52
CA MET A 183 -7.19 15.01 10.29
C MET A 183 -6.97 16.35 9.57
N SER A 184 -7.41 16.44 8.32
CA SER A 184 -7.49 17.71 7.59
C SER A 184 -8.75 18.45 7.99
N MET A 185 -8.75 19.14 9.14
CA MET A 185 -9.78 20.12 9.48
C MET A 185 -9.18 21.52 9.52
N ALA A 186 -9.75 22.43 8.72
CA ALA A 186 -9.26 23.80 8.48
C ALA A 186 -9.32 24.73 9.69
N HIS A 187 -9.78 24.33 10.88
CA HIS A 187 -10.06 25.27 11.97
C HIS A 187 -9.76 24.83 13.40
N HIS A 188 -9.07 23.73 13.70
CA HIS A 188 -8.67 23.48 15.10
C HIS A 188 -7.32 22.79 15.22
N THR A 189 -6.55 23.19 16.25
CA THR A 189 -5.29 22.62 16.74
C THR A 189 -5.12 21.16 16.37
N LYS A 190 -4.06 20.86 15.59
CA LYS A 190 -3.68 19.58 15.02
C LYS A 190 -3.65 18.46 16.07
N LYS A 191 -4.77 17.80 16.30
CA LYS A 191 -4.82 16.57 17.06
C LYS A 191 -4.50 15.44 16.08
N ILE A 192 -3.32 14.85 16.19
CA ILE A 192 -2.99 13.63 15.45
C ILE A 192 -3.76 12.52 16.14
N GLU A 193 -4.81 12.02 15.51
CA GLU A 193 -5.47 10.82 15.95
C GLU A 193 -4.62 9.61 15.49
N ARG A 194 -4.42 8.62 16.36
CA ARG A 194 -3.71 7.39 16.02
C ARG A 194 -4.67 6.22 16.05
N ILE A 195 -4.58 5.37 15.05
CA ILE A 195 -5.31 4.10 15.04
C ILE A 195 -4.33 2.94 15.01
N ARG A 196 -4.70 1.83 15.65
CA ARG A 196 -3.94 0.60 15.56
C ARG A 196 -4.26 -0.11 14.25
N VAL A 197 -3.24 -0.33 13.42
CA VAL A 197 -3.34 -0.99 12.13
C VAL A 197 -2.43 -2.21 12.12
N GLY A 198 -2.96 -3.36 11.75
CA GLY A 198 -2.18 -4.56 11.50
C GLY A 198 -1.70 -4.60 10.04
N LEU A 199 -0.49 -5.09 9.85
CA LEU A 199 0.02 -5.55 8.57
C LEU A 199 0.02 -7.08 8.59
N TRP A 200 -0.62 -7.69 7.62
CA TRP A 200 -0.55 -9.12 7.34
C TRP A 200 0.34 -9.37 6.13
N ARG A 201 1.31 -10.26 6.26
CA ARG A 201 1.87 -10.98 5.13
C ARG A 201 1.18 -12.33 5.06
N ILE A 202 0.46 -12.54 3.99
CA ILE A 202 -0.24 -13.81 3.74
C ILE A 202 0.30 -14.47 2.49
N GLN A 203 0.25 -15.79 2.48
CA GLN A 203 0.73 -16.59 1.36
C GLN A 203 -0.28 -17.71 1.08
N ARG A 204 -0.46 -18.04 -0.20
CA ARG A 204 -1.29 -19.18 -0.59
C ARG A 204 -0.68 -20.48 -0.09
N GLU A 205 -1.48 -21.32 0.51
CA GLU A 205 -1.08 -22.68 0.92
C GLU A 205 -0.59 -23.48 -0.30
N LYS A 206 0.40 -24.37 -0.06
CA LYS A 206 1.01 -25.19 -1.10
C LYS A 206 0.10 -26.35 -1.53
#